data_de8167c05fac55a966e1e6184b82658a
#
_entry.id   de8167c05fac55a966e1e6184b82658a
#
_cell.length_a   1.000
_cell.length_b   1.000
_cell.length_c   1.000
_cell.angle_alpha   90.00
_cell.angle_beta   90.00
_cell.angle_gamma   90.00
#
_symmetry.space_group_name_H-M   'P 1'
#
loop_
_entity.id
_entity.type
_entity.pdbx_description
1 polymer ?
#
loop_
_entity_poly.entity_id
_entity_poly.type
_entity_poly.pdbx_seq_one_letter_code
_entity_poly.pdbx_strand_id
1 'polypeptide(L)'
;HTNRQEMMQILKVCIELNLRIDVCACYDRNAIEEIRENYYDYILGFGDTFFYAKEKNPGAAAILYTTENPYRISYERETERLRYFTERTGRTFHLERTGVYYKKDDEKKADRIICLGEPSYFADTGKPVDRVWPSALKNPDFALDFSRKKKTNFLVYGVDGFIHKGNDILVELFAKHPEWNLYLCGARGAEKAEEAGYKLTENVHVCGFVDTMSDQFNAIAEKCYYLLLPSCSESPSTSALTALRHGIIPIVMKGNGMDELGDYCRYFEDYHMDSIEQTITEAVCVDEEVLQQQGRAAMEYADEHYTLADYTEQMRTVMSKITVGSC
;
A
#
# COMPACT_ATOMS: atom_id res chain seq x y z
N HIS A 1 -12.82 -2.86 -0.52
CA HIS A 1 -11.54 -2.32 -0.03
C HIS A 1 -10.91 -3.30 0.96
N THR A 2 -9.64 -3.61 0.80
CA THR A 2 -8.84 -4.51 1.65
C THR A 2 -8.94 -4.10 3.12
N ASN A 3 -8.72 -2.82 3.43
CA ASN A 3 -8.77 -2.29 4.80
C ASN A 3 -10.09 -2.61 5.54
N ARG A 4 -11.24 -2.63 4.82
CA ARG A 4 -12.52 -2.98 5.45
C ARG A 4 -12.55 -4.46 5.84
N GLN A 5 -12.01 -5.34 5.01
CA GLN A 5 -11.98 -6.77 5.29
C GLN A 5 -10.98 -7.07 6.42
N GLU A 6 -9.83 -6.43 6.44
CA GLU A 6 -8.85 -6.55 7.51
C GLU A 6 -9.41 -6.08 8.85
N MET A 7 -10.12 -4.93 8.89
CA MET A 7 -10.80 -4.47 10.10
C MET A 7 -11.79 -5.50 10.62
N MET A 8 -12.57 -6.15 9.75
CA MET A 8 -13.50 -7.21 10.18
C MET A 8 -12.75 -8.42 10.78
N GLN A 9 -11.54 -8.72 10.32
CA GLN A 9 -10.72 -9.79 10.93
C GLN A 9 -10.15 -9.36 12.28
N ILE A 10 -9.74 -8.11 12.44
CA ILE A 10 -9.32 -7.58 13.76
C ILE A 10 -10.46 -7.74 14.78
N LEU A 11 -11.67 -7.34 14.40
CA LEU A 11 -12.86 -7.51 15.27
C LEU A 11 -13.11 -8.97 15.61
N LYS A 12 -13.03 -9.88 14.64
CA LYS A 12 -13.17 -11.32 14.85
C LYS A 12 -12.12 -11.84 15.85
N VAL A 13 -10.86 -11.47 15.69
CA VAL A 13 -9.77 -11.85 16.62
C VAL A 13 -10.05 -11.34 18.04
N CYS A 14 -10.48 -10.08 18.18
CA CYS A 14 -10.82 -9.54 19.49
C CYS A 14 -11.97 -10.30 20.16
N ILE A 15 -13.00 -10.70 19.40
CA ILE A 15 -14.13 -11.52 19.91
C ILE A 15 -13.63 -12.90 20.35
N GLU A 16 -12.79 -13.56 19.56
CA GLU A 16 -12.17 -14.86 19.87
C GLU A 16 -11.34 -14.80 21.17
N LEU A 17 -10.71 -13.65 21.43
CA LEU A 17 -9.98 -13.38 22.67
C LEU A 17 -10.86 -12.94 23.85
N ASN A 18 -12.20 -12.99 23.71
CA ASN A 18 -13.17 -12.55 24.70
C ASN A 18 -13.05 -11.06 25.12
N LEU A 19 -12.56 -10.21 24.23
CA LEU A 19 -12.48 -8.77 24.46
C LEU A 19 -13.84 -8.12 24.20
N ARG A 20 -14.20 -7.14 25.03
CA ARG A 20 -15.32 -6.23 24.76
C ARG A 20 -14.82 -5.12 23.85
N ILE A 21 -15.58 -4.78 22.80
CA ILE A 21 -15.11 -3.90 21.75
C ILE A 21 -16.11 -2.78 21.52
N ASP A 22 -15.62 -1.55 21.53
CA ASP A 22 -16.27 -0.38 20.96
C ASP A 22 -15.51 0.00 19.67
N VAL A 23 -16.22 0.33 18.60
CA VAL A 23 -15.62 0.65 17.28
C VAL A 23 -16.05 2.05 16.87
N CYS A 24 -15.07 2.86 16.51
CA CYS A 24 -15.33 4.19 15.94
C CYS A 24 -14.43 4.48 14.75
N ALA A 25 -14.84 5.41 13.90
CA ALA A 25 -14.00 5.84 12.79
C ALA A 25 -12.86 6.76 13.27
N CYS A 26 -11.67 6.61 12.69
CA CYS A 26 -10.44 7.29 13.12
C CYS A 26 -10.49 8.82 13.08
N TYR A 27 -11.42 9.40 12.33
CA TYR A 27 -11.62 10.86 12.20
C TYR A 27 -13.07 11.31 12.48
N ASP A 28 -13.86 10.47 13.15
CA ASP A 28 -15.23 10.82 13.49
C ASP A 28 -15.25 11.71 14.74
N ARG A 29 -15.52 12.99 14.52
CA ARG A 29 -15.63 13.97 15.62
C ARG A 29 -16.81 13.69 16.55
N ASN A 30 -17.87 13.06 16.07
CA ASN A 30 -19.03 12.71 16.91
C ASN A 30 -18.69 11.52 17.81
N ALA A 31 -17.90 10.57 17.35
CA ALA A 31 -17.43 9.45 18.16
C ALA A 31 -16.58 9.89 19.37
N ILE A 32 -15.95 11.05 19.30
CA ILE A 32 -15.15 11.62 20.40
C ILE A 32 -16.02 11.83 21.65
N GLU A 33 -17.27 12.27 21.50
CA GLU A 33 -18.20 12.52 22.62
C GLU A 33 -18.67 11.22 23.29
N GLU A 34 -18.63 10.09 22.59
CA GLU A 34 -19.04 8.78 23.08
C GLU A 34 -17.91 8.03 23.80
N ILE A 35 -16.66 8.48 23.70
CA ILE A 35 -15.51 7.84 24.34
C ILE A 35 -15.60 7.99 25.86
N ARG A 36 -15.71 6.85 26.55
CA ARG A 36 -15.78 6.78 28.01
C ARG A 36 -14.42 7.01 28.66
N GLU A 37 -14.41 7.72 29.78
CA GLU A 37 -13.18 8.01 30.54
C GLU A 37 -12.82 6.83 31.46
N ASN A 38 -11.50 6.52 31.53
CA ASN A 38 -10.93 5.48 32.42
C ASN A 38 -11.64 4.12 32.31
N TYR A 39 -12.06 3.76 31.08
CA TYR A 39 -12.91 2.59 30.83
C TYR A 39 -12.20 1.50 30.02
N TYR A 40 -11.29 1.89 29.13
CA TYR A 40 -10.63 0.95 28.21
C TYR A 40 -9.30 0.46 28.77
N ASP A 41 -9.03 -0.83 28.60
CA ASP A 41 -7.72 -1.44 28.90
C ASP A 41 -6.77 -1.28 27.71
N TYR A 42 -7.33 -1.31 26.48
CA TYR A 42 -6.59 -1.22 25.23
C TYR A 42 -7.26 -0.24 24.27
N ILE A 43 -6.46 0.47 23.51
CA ILE A 43 -6.88 1.33 22.41
C ILE A 43 -6.06 0.95 21.19
N LEU A 44 -6.72 0.45 20.12
CA LEU A 44 -6.08 0.01 18.89
C LEU A 44 -6.55 0.87 17.72
N GLY A 45 -5.63 1.44 16.97
CA GLY A 45 -5.97 2.21 15.77
C GLY A 45 -5.00 3.34 15.48
N PHE A 46 -5.49 4.41 14.85
CA PHE A 46 -4.74 5.62 14.50
C PHE A 46 -5.68 6.83 14.36
N GLY A 47 -5.10 7.99 14.08
CA GLY A 47 -5.83 9.24 13.84
C GLY A 47 -6.30 9.95 15.11
N ASP A 48 -7.06 11.03 14.93
CA ASP A 48 -7.43 11.94 16.02
C ASP A 48 -8.25 11.23 17.12
N THR A 49 -9.15 10.33 16.74
CA THR A 49 -9.98 9.58 17.68
C THR A 49 -9.17 8.64 18.58
N PHE A 50 -8.11 8.02 18.02
CA PHE A 50 -7.19 7.16 18.77
C PHE A 50 -6.45 7.94 19.88
N PHE A 51 -5.89 9.10 19.53
CA PHE A 51 -5.14 9.90 20.50
C PHE A 51 -6.05 10.53 21.56
N TYR A 52 -7.25 10.94 21.16
CA TYR A 52 -8.25 11.42 22.11
C TYR A 52 -8.70 10.32 23.08
N ALA A 53 -8.92 9.11 22.58
CA ALA A 53 -9.25 7.96 23.44
C ALA A 53 -8.13 7.68 24.46
N LYS A 54 -6.84 7.78 24.04
CA LYS A 54 -5.70 7.64 24.97
C LYS A 54 -5.65 8.75 26.01
N GLU A 55 -5.93 9.98 25.64
CA GLU A 55 -6.00 11.12 26.57
C GLU A 55 -7.07 10.90 27.65
N LYS A 56 -8.26 10.40 27.28
CA LYS A 56 -9.35 10.07 28.19
C LYS A 56 -9.10 8.80 29.02
N ASN A 57 -8.20 7.94 28.55
CA ASN A 57 -7.88 6.66 29.20
C ASN A 57 -6.35 6.53 29.38
N PRO A 58 -5.73 7.33 30.22
CA PRO A 58 -4.27 7.35 30.36
C PRO A 58 -3.67 6.03 30.82
N GLY A 59 -4.44 5.21 31.55
CA GLY A 59 -4.08 3.85 31.97
C GLY A 59 -4.17 2.79 30.88
N ALA A 60 -4.88 3.05 29.77
CA ALA A 60 -5.02 2.09 28.66
C ALA A 60 -3.71 1.93 27.90
N ALA A 61 -3.43 0.71 27.43
CA ALA A 61 -2.34 0.47 26.50
C ALA A 61 -2.72 0.96 25.08
N ALA A 62 -2.02 1.98 24.57
CA ALA A 62 -2.26 2.53 23.24
C ALA A 62 -1.43 1.78 22.19
N ILE A 63 -2.10 1.09 21.27
CA ILE A 63 -1.52 0.27 20.21
C ILE A 63 -1.74 0.99 18.89
N LEU A 64 -0.71 1.66 18.38
CA LEU A 64 -0.78 2.34 17.08
C LEU A 64 -0.72 1.30 15.96
N TYR A 65 -1.76 1.25 15.12
CA TYR A 65 -1.79 0.43 13.93
C TYR A 65 -1.41 1.26 12.71
N THR A 66 -0.26 0.99 12.08
CA THR A 66 0.25 1.79 10.98
C THR A 66 0.19 1.06 9.65
N THR A 67 -0.48 1.68 8.68
CA THR A 67 -0.60 1.20 7.29
C THR A 67 0.34 1.93 6.33
N GLU A 68 1.14 2.86 6.84
CA GLU A 68 2.13 3.66 6.09
C GLU A 68 3.43 3.74 6.90
N ASN A 69 4.49 4.25 6.29
CA ASN A 69 5.74 4.55 7.00
C ASN A 69 5.54 5.66 8.03
N PRO A 70 6.40 5.74 9.09
CA PRO A 70 6.33 6.84 10.05
C PRO A 70 6.47 8.19 9.35
N TYR A 71 5.82 9.22 9.94
CA TYR A 71 5.78 10.57 9.37
C TYR A 71 7.16 11.07 8.91
N ARG A 72 8.20 10.83 9.70
CA ARG A 72 9.58 11.27 9.40
C ARG A 72 10.07 10.73 8.04
N ILE A 73 9.91 9.44 7.84
CA ILE A 73 10.34 8.75 6.59
C ILE A 73 9.49 9.23 5.40
N SER A 74 8.18 9.28 5.58
CA SER A 74 7.27 9.74 4.52
C SER A 74 7.53 11.19 4.13
N TYR A 75 7.74 12.06 5.12
CA TYR A 75 8.00 13.48 4.89
C TYR A 75 9.32 13.72 4.14
N GLU A 76 10.40 13.06 4.56
CA GLU A 76 11.70 13.15 3.92
C GLU A 76 11.62 12.72 2.45
N ARG A 77 11.09 11.51 2.20
CA ARG A 77 10.99 10.93 0.86
C ARG A 77 10.06 11.72 -0.06
N GLU A 78 8.88 12.13 0.43
CA GLU A 78 7.93 12.89 -0.37
C GLU A 78 8.43 14.31 -0.67
N THR A 79 9.10 14.96 0.29
CA THR A 79 9.72 16.27 0.08
C THR A 79 10.80 16.20 -0.99
N GLU A 80 11.65 15.18 -0.94
CA GLU A 80 12.69 14.96 -1.94
C GLU A 80 12.10 14.64 -3.32
N ARG A 81 11.03 13.84 -3.35
CA ARG A 81 10.29 13.53 -4.57
C ARG A 81 9.66 14.78 -5.21
N LEU A 82 9.08 15.66 -4.40
CA LEU A 82 8.53 16.94 -4.87
C LEU A 82 9.61 17.90 -5.36
N ARG A 83 10.78 17.89 -4.72
CA ARG A 83 11.95 18.64 -5.20
C ARG A 83 12.35 18.19 -6.61
N TYR A 84 12.50 16.87 -6.82
CA TYR A 84 12.80 16.30 -8.13
C TYR A 84 11.71 16.63 -9.17
N PHE A 85 10.43 16.59 -8.79
CA PHE A 85 9.34 17.02 -9.67
C PHE A 85 9.50 18.49 -10.10
N THR A 86 9.83 19.38 -9.15
CA THR A 86 10.05 20.80 -9.41
C THR A 86 11.24 21.05 -10.31
N GLU A 87 12.37 20.39 -10.06
CA GLU A 87 13.58 20.48 -10.89
C GLU A 87 13.33 20.02 -12.31
N ARG A 88 12.57 18.94 -12.51
CA ARG A 88 12.28 18.38 -13.83
C ARG A 88 11.24 19.19 -14.62
N THR A 89 10.23 19.73 -13.94
CA THR A 89 9.07 20.33 -14.62
C THR A 89 9.00 21.86 -14.52
N GLY A 90 9.74 22.48 -13.61
CA GLY A 90 9.61 23.89 -13.25
C GLY A 90 8.33 24.21 -12.48
N ARG A 91 7.53 23.21 -12.09
CA ARG A 91 6.25 23.37 -11.35
C ARG A 91 6.45 23.02 -9.89
N THR A 92 5.64 23.61 -9.02
CA THR A 92 5.59 23.26 -7.60
C THR A 92 4.32 22.46 -7.31
N PHE A 93 4.42 21.50 -6.39
CA PHE A 93 3.28 20.73 -5.92
C PHE A 93 3.31 20.59 -4.40
N HIS A 94 2.23 20.13 -3.79
CA HIS A 94 2.08 19.98 -2.34
C HIS A 94 2.31 18.54 -1.90
N LEU A 95 2.53 18.34 -0.61
CA LEU A 95 2.52 17.01 0.00
C LEU A 95 1.13 16.38 -0.17
N GLU A 96 1.07 15.17 -0.71
CA GLU A 96 -0.19 14.49 -1.04
C GLU A 96 -0.58 13.44 -0.01
N ARG A 97 0.42 12.78 0.59
CA ARG A 97 0.21 11.64 1.49
C ARG A 97 0.73 11.89 2.90
N THR A 98 1.87 12.50 3.03
CA THR A 98 2.47 12.77 4.34
C THR A 98 1.56 13.65 5.21
N GLY A 99 1.30 13.20 6.42
CA GLY A 99 0.45 13.91 7.38
C GLY A 99 -1.05 13.75 7.18
N VAL A 100 -1.49 12.92 6.21
CA VAL A 100 -2.93 12.63 5.99
C VAL A 100 -3.44 11.70 7.09
N TYR A 101 -2.78 10.56 7.31
CA TYR A 101 -3.21 9.55 8.28
C TYR A 101 -2.41 9.60 9.58
N TYR A 102 -1.12 9.90 9.50
CA TYR A 102 -0.20 9.95 10.65
C TYR A 102 0.49 11.30 10.68
N LYS A 103 0.44 11.96 11.83
CA LYS A 103 1.07 13.25 12.06
C LYS A 103 2.45 13.08 12.67
N LYS A 104 3.23 14.16 12.66
CA LYS A 104 4.56 14.17 13.26
C LYS A 104 4.51 13.71 14.73
N ASP A 105 5.38 12.77 15.06
CA ASP A 105 5.56 12.21 16.41
C ASP A 105 4.36 11.36 16.92
N ASP A 106 3.41 10.98 16.09
CA ASP A 106 2.29 10.12 16.51
C ASP A 106 2.78 8.77 17.04
N GLU A 107 3.79 8.19 16.40
CA GLU A 107 4.40 6.92 16.81
C GLU A 107 5.01 6.98 18.22
N LYS A 108 5.45 8.16 18.67
CA LYS A 108 6.02 8.35 20.02
C LYS A 108 4.97 8.38 21.13
N LYS A 109 3.72 8.71 20.79
CA LYS A 109 2.60 8.80 21.75
C LYS A 109 2.00 7.42 22.08
N ALA A 110 2.25 6.41 21.25
CA ALA A 110 1.78 5.05 21.48
C ALA A 110 2.66 4.30 22.49
N ASP A 111 2.10 3.26 23.10
CA ASP A 111 2.84 2.35 24.00
C ASP A 111 3.42 1.16 23.20
N ARG A 112 2.79 0.79 22.08
CA ARG A 112 3.20 -0.28 21.17
C ARG A 112 2.78 0.07 19.75
N ILE A 113 3.45 -0.51 18.76
CA ILE A 113 3.17 -0.32 17.34
C ILE A 113 2.91 -1.68 16.69
N ILE A 114 1.84 -1.76 15.91
CA ILE A 114 1.63 -2.81 14.91
C ILE A 114 1.79 -2.14 13.54
N CYS A 115 2.80 -2.56 12.77
CA CYS A 115 3.06 -1.96 11.47
C CYS A 115 2.87 -2.98 10.33
N LEU A 116 2.38 -2.50 9.20
CA LEU A 116 2.40 -3.26 7.96
C LEU A 116 3.74 -3.13 7.24
N GLY A 117 4.48 -2.05 7.50
CA GLY A 117 5.73 -1.70 6.85
C GLY A 117 6.98 -2.30 7.48
N GLU A 118 8.08 -1.60 7.33
CA GLU A 118 9.38 -2.02 7.82
C GLU A 118 9.56 -1.65 9.31
N PRO A 119 9.69 -2.64 10.22
CA PRO A 119 9.80 -2.38 11.65
C PRO A 119 10.98 -1.49 12.04
N SER A 120 12.09 -1.58 11.30
CA SER A 120 13.31 -0.82 11.57
C SER A 120 13.09 0.69 11.46
N TYR A 121 12.09 1.14 10.70
CA TYR A 121 11.73 2.54 10.57
C TYR A 121 11.14 3.16 11.85
N PHE A 122 10.73 2.32 12.80
CA PHE A 122 10.20 2.73 14.11
C PHE A 122 11.22 2.55 15.25
N ALA A 123 12.46 2.16 14.96
CA ALA A 123 13.47 1.83 15.97
C ALA A 123 13.80 3.01 16.91
N ASP A 124 13.72 4.25 16.40
CA ASP A 124 13.97 5.48 17.17
C ASP A 124 12.89 5.79 18.21
N THR A 125 11.74 5.12 18.14
CA THR A 125 10.65 5.27 19.12
C THR A 125 10.97 4.56 20.45
N GLY A 126 11.82 3.55 20.44
CA GLY A 126 12.09 2.67 21.57
C GLY A 126 10.89 1.83 22.00
N LYS A 127 9.82 1.79 21.19
CA LYS A 127 8.59 1.04 21.48
C LYS A 127 8.65 -0.40 20.93
N PRO A 128 7.95 -1.36 21.55
CA PRO A 128 7.74 -2.66 20.93
C PRO A 128 7.02 -2.50 19.60
N VAL A 129 7.55 -3.13 18.54
CA VAL A 129 6.98 -3.13 17.19
C VAL A 129 6.72 -4.55 16.77
N ASP A 130 5.48 -4.84 16.38
CA ASP A 130 5.10 -6.11 15.76
C ASP A 130 4.73 -5.85 14.30
N ARG A 131 5.24 -6.68 13.37
CA ARG A 131 4.90 -6.58 11.96
C ARG A 131 3.77 -7.54 11.61
N VAL A 132 2.87 -7.08 10.75
CA VAL A 132 1.81 -7.88 10.13
C VAL A 132 1.79 -7.58 8.64
N TRP A 133 1.80 -8.60 7.79
CA TRP A 133 1.61 -8.40 6.35
C TRP A 133 0.17 -8.09 6.03
N PRO A 134 -0.11 -7.11 5.17
CA PRO A 134 -1.48 -6.86 4.72
C PRO A 134 -1.99 -8.01 3.86
N SER A 135 -3.31 -8.15 3.79
CA SER A 135 -3.95 -9.10 2.89
C SER A 135 -4.08 -8.56 1.47
N ALA A 136 -4.20 -9.47 0.52
CA ALA A 136 -4.50 -9.15 -0.87
C ALA A 136 -5.81 -9.83 -1.30
N LEU A 137 -6.59 -9.15 -2.13
CA LEU A 137 -7.84 -9.68 -2.65
C LEU A 137 -7.61 -10.40 -3.99
N LYS A 138 -8.40 -11.43 -4.24
CA LYS A 138 -8.44 -12.13 -5.52
C LYS A 138 -9.87 -12.59 -5.78
N ASN A 139 -10.37 -12.31 -6.97
CA ASN A 139 -11.66 -12.85 -7.40
C ASN A 139 -11.54 -14.37 -7.45
N PRO A 140 -12.44 -15.13 -6.78
CA PRO A 140 -12.41 -16.60 -6.80
C PRO A 140 -12.51 -17.21 -8.19
N ASP A 141 -13.16 -16.50 -9.12
CA ASP A 141 -13.35 -16.97 -10.50
C ASP A 141 -12.16 -16.62 -11.43
N PHE A 142 -11.13 -15.93 -10.89
CA PHE A 142 -9.94 -15.60 -11.67
C PHE A 142 -9.12 -16.86 -11.98
N ALA A 143 -8.89 -17.12 -13.25
CA ALA A 143 -7.98 -18.13 -13.74
C ALA A 143 -6.80 -17.47 -14.46
N LEU A 144 -5.58 -17.84 -14.07
CA LEU A 144 -4.37 -17.32 -14.70
C LEU A 144 -4.23 -17.81 -16.14
N ASP A 145 -4.30 -16.89 -17.08
CA ASP A 145 -4.04 -17.12 -18.50
C ASP A 145 -2.99 -16.14 -19.03
N PHE A 146 -1.90 -16.65 -19.56
CA PHE A 146 -0.84 -15.85 -20.15
C PHE A 146 -1.03 -15.54 -21.62
N SER A 147 -1.97 -16.22 -22.32
CA SER A 147 -2.15 -16.09 -23.76
C SER A 147 -2.48 -14.68 -24.25
N ARG A 148 -3.04 -13.86 -23.36
CA ARG A 148 -3.45 -12.46 -23.62
C ARG A 148 -2.48 -11.42 -23.06
N LYS A 149 -1.54 -11.83 -22.20
CA LYS A 149 -0.57 -10.92 -21.59
C LYS A 149 0.43 -10.43 -22.62
N LYS A 150 0.82 -9.16 -22.51
CA LYS A 150 1.88 -8.56 -23.34
C LYS A 150 2.91 -7.90 -22.42
N LYS A 151 4.19 -8.08 -22.72
CA LYS A 151 5.31 -7.51 -21.97
C LYS A 151 5.30 -5.97 -21.97
N THR A 152 4.67 -5.38 -22.98
CA THR A 152 4.52 -3.93 -23.14
C THR A 152 3.24 -3.37 -22.53
N ASN A 153 2.46 -4.19 -21.82
CA ASN A 153 1.27 -3.76 -21.09
C ASN A 153 1.57 -3.71 -19.58
N PHE A 154 1.30 -2.58 -18.99
CA PHE A 154 1.60 -2.31 -17.59
C PHE A 154 0.36 -1.86 -16.84
N LEU A 155 0.21 -2.30 -15.61
CA LEU A 155 -0.84 -1.90 -14.69
C LEU A 155 -0.31 -0.86 -13.69
N VAL A 156 -1.04 0.21 -13.48
CA VAL A 156 -0.96 1.07 -12.29
C VAL A 156 -2.26 0.94 -11.53
N TYR A 157 -2.19 0.62 -10.24
CA TYR A 157 -3.36 0.49 -9.39
C TYR A 157 -3.24 1.40 -8.18
N GLY A 158 -3.86 2.59 -8.28
CA GLY A 158 -3.85 3.66 -7.28
C GLY A 158 -3.28 4.96 -7.83
N VAL A 159 -4.10 6.01 -7.82
CA VAL A 159 -3.74 7.33 -8.35
C VAL A 159 -3.77 8.43 -7.28
N ASP A 160 -4.25 8.13 -6.07
CA ASP A 160 -4.20 9.08 -4.97
C ASP A 160 -2.77 9.27 -4.49
N GLY A 161 -2.32 10.51 -4.45
CA GLY A 161 -0.91 10.85 -4.34
C GLY A 161 -0.20 10.70 -5.70
N PHE A 162 -0.62 11.46 -6.71
CA PHE A 162 -0.19 11.28 -8.09
C PHE A 162 1.34 11.42 -8.26
N ILE A 163 1.92 12.46 -7.67
CA ILE A 163 3.37 12.68 -7.66
C ILE A 163 4.05 11.72 -6.68
N HIS A 164 3.48 11.56 -5.49
CA HIS A 164 3.98 10.65 -4.47
C HIS A 164 4.16 9.22 -5.00
N LYS A 165 3.20 8.74 -5.79
CA LYS A 165 3.21 7.40 -6.40
C LYS A 165 4.03 7.30 -7.69
N GLY A 166 4.62 8.40 -8.16
CA GLY A 166 5.43 8.44 -9.36
C GLY A 166 4.64 8.33 -10.67
N ASN A 167 3.30 8.52 -10.61
CA ASN A 167 2.46 8.46 -11.80
C ASN A 167 2.80 9.54 -12.83
N ASP A 168 3.32 10.70 -12.37
CA ASP A 168 3.82 11.77 -13.22
C ASP A 168 5.00 11.34 -14.10
N ILE A 169 5.91 10.53 -13.54
CA ILE A 169 7.05 9.97 -14.29
C ILE A 169 6.53 8.95 -15.30
N LEU A 170 5.61 8.08 -14.87
CA LEU A 170 5.08 7.05 -15.75
C LEU A 170 4.33 7.65 -16.94
N VAL A 171 3.45 8.64 -16.74
CA VAL A 171 2.73 9.25 -17.87
C VAL A 171 3.66 9.98 -18.83
N GLU A 172 4.76 10.57 -18.33
CA GLU A 172 5.76 11.21 -19.18
C GLU A 172 6.59 10.18 -19.97
N LEU A 173 7.00 9.07 -19.34
CA LEU A 173 7.72 7.98 -20.04
C LEU A 173 6.84 7.32 -21.10
N PHE A 174 5.59 7.02 -20.77
CA PHE A 174 4.67 6.41 -21.73
C PHE A 174 4.34 7.34 -22.91
N ALA A 175 4.42 8.65 -22.73
CA ALA A 175 4.34 9.59 -23.85
C ALA A 175 5.56 9.53 -24.80
N LYS A 176 6.74 9.10 -24.29
CA LYS A 176 7.96 8.89 -25.10
C LYS A 176 7.99 7.50 -25.75
N HIS A 177 7.26 6.53 -25.17
CA HIS A 177 7.22 5.13 -25.58
C HIS A 177 5.80 4.72 -26.04
N PRO A 178 5.35 5.11 -27.23
CA PRO A 178 4.00 4.79 -27.70
C PRO A 178 3.74 3.30 -27.91
N GLU A 179 4.77 2.47 -27.93
CA GLU A 179 4.70 1.01 -27.98
C GLU A 179 4.32 0.37 -26.62
N TRP A 180 4.45 1.10 -25.52
CA TRP A 180 4.04 0.66 -24.18
C TRP A 180 2.61 1.10 -23.88
N ASN A 181 1.83 0.27 -23.20
CA ASN A 181 0.46 0.59 -22.80
C ASN A 181 0.36 0.62 -21.28
N LEU A 182 -0.19 1.69 -20.73
CA LEU A 182 -0.42 1.88 -19.29
C LEU A 182 -1.91 1.81 -18.98
N TYR A 183 -2.33 0.81 -18.20
CA TYR A 183 -3.68 0.71 -17.65
C TYR A 183 -3.70 1.43 -16.29
N LEU A 184 -4.20 2.65 -16.27
CA LEU A 184 -4.23 3.54 -15.10
C LEU A 184 -5.55 3.35 -14.35
N CYS A 185 -5.52 2.55 -13.29
CA CYS A 185 -6.68 2.24 -12.44
C CYS A 185 -6.68 3.10 -11.17
N GLY A 186 -7.73 3.87 -11.01
CA GLY A 186 -7.97 4.71 -9.84
C GLY A 186 -8.99 5.80 -10.14
N ALA A 187 -9.75 6.20 -9.12
CA ALA A 187 -10.68 7.31 -9.25
C ALA A 187 -9.94 8.59 -9.63
N ARG A 188 -10.51 9.36 -10.56
CA ARG A 188 -9.98 10.66 -10.98
C ARG A 188 -8.58 10.64 -11.61
N GLY A 189 -8.15 9.52 -12.24
CA GLY A 189 -6.80 9.41 -12.80
C GLY A 189 -6.48 10.49 -13.85
N ALA A 190 -7.41 10.79 -14.76
CA ALA A 190 -7.23 11.85 -15.75
C ALA A 190 -7.17 13.25 -15.11
N GLU A 191 -8.05 13.54 -14.14
CA GLU A 191 -8.07 14.81 -13.43
C GLU A 191 -6.77 15.04 -12.63
N LYS A 192 -6.26 13.99 -11.97
CA LYS A 192 -4.99 14.04 -11.24
C LYS A 192 -3.80 14.32 -12.16
N ALA A 193 -3.78 13.73 -13.36
CA ALA A 193 -2.77 14.02 -14.35
C ALA A 193 -2.85 15.48 -14.81
N GLU A 194 -4.06 16.00 -15.07
CA GLU A 194 -4.29 17.39 -15.47
C GLU A 194 -3.89 18.36 -14.34
N GLU A 195 -4.28 18.09 -13.08
CA GLU A 195 -3.89 18.88 -11.90
C GLU A 195 -2.34 18.98 -11.79
N ALA A 196 -1.62 17.90 -12.11
CA ALA A 196 -0.17 17.87 -12.14
C ALA A 196 0.44 18.45 -13.45
N GLY A 197 -0.42 18.88 -14.39
CA GLY A 197 -0.02 19.54 -15.64
C GLY A 197 0.37 18.59 -16.77
N TYR A 198 -0.12 17.34 -16.75
CA TYR A 198 0.13 16.34 -17.79
C TYR A 198 -1.08 16.15 -18.69
N LYS A 199 -0.81 15.96 -19.98
CA LYS A 199 -1.79 15.49 -20.96
C LYS A 199 -1.50 14.03 -21.25
N LEU A 200 -2.50 13.18 -21.05
CA LEU A 200 -2.38 11.75 -21.30
C LEU A 200 -2.38 11.45 -22.82
N THR A 201 -1.56 10.52 -23.24
CA THR A 201 -1.45 10.00 -24.60
C THR A 201 -2.39 8.82 -24.81
N GLU A 202 -2.64 8.41 -26.06
CA GLU A 202 -3.59 7.35 -26.42
C GLU A 202 -3.24 5.98 -25.82
N ASN A 203 -1.96 5.72 -25.56
CA ASN A 203 -1.48 4.49 -24.93
C ASN A 203 -1.59 4.48 -23.39
N VAL A 204 -2.10 5.57 -22.78
CA VAL A 204 -2.47 5.62 -21.36
C VAL A 204 -3.98 5.43 -21.24
N HIS A 205 -4.40 4.23 -20.88
CA HIS A 205 -5.79 3.82 -20.77
C HIS A 205 -6.32 4.13 -19.35
N VAL A 206 -7.10 5.19 -19.21
CA VAL A 206 -7.71 5.55 -17.91
C VAL A 206 -8.89 4.64 -17.65
N CYS A 207 -8.75 3.74 -16.66
CA CYS A 207 -9.77 2.73 -16.33
C CYS A 207 -10.76 3.20 -15.26
N GLY A 208 -10.52 4.36 -14.62
CA GLY A 208 -11.32 4.82 -13.48
C GLY A 208 -11.16 3.93 -12.24
N PHE A 209 -12.12 4.01 -11.32
CA PHE A 209 -12.16 3.10 -10.19
C PHE A 209 -12.49 1.69 -10.66
N VAL A 210 -11.62 0.73 -10.33
CA VAL A 210 -11.80 -0.69 -10.65
C VAL A 210 -11.79 -1.47 -9.34
N ASP A 211 -12.83 -2.26 -9.09
CA ASP A 211 -12.86 -3.19 -7.96
C ASP A 211 -12.01 -4.42 -8.28
N THR A 212 -11.07 -4.77 -7.39
CA THR A 212 -10.18 -5.93 -7.55
C THR A 212 -10.91 -7.27 -7.59
N MET A 213 -12.17 -7.31 -7.13
CA MET A 213 -13.02 -8.50 -7.18
C MET A 213 -13.90 -8.57 -8.43
N SER A 214 -13.76 -7.62 -9.37
CA SER A 214 -14.59 -7.53 -10.56
C SER A 214 -13.98 -8.21 -11.77
N ASP A 215 -14.83 -8.62 -12.73
CA ASP A 215 -14.39 -9.10 -14.04
C ASP A 215 -13.62 -8.05 -14.83
N GLN A 216 -13.88 -6.76 -14.58
CA GLN A 216 -13.11 -5.67 -15.18
C GLN A 216 -11.64 -5.73 -14.74
N PHE A 217 -11.37 -5.97 -13.46
CA PHE A 217 -9.99 -6.12 -12.96
C PHE A 217 -9.35 -7.38 -13.56
N ASN A 218 -10.08 -8.51 -13.59
CA ASN A 218 -9.60 -9.74 -14.20
C ASN A 218 -9.19 -9.51 -15.65
N ALA A 219 -10.04 -8.82 -16.44
CA ALA A 219 -9.76 -8.51 -17.85
C ALA A 219 -8.54 -7.59 -18.06
N ILE A 220 -8.18 -6.75 -17.08
CA ILE A 220 -6.95 -5.95 -17.11
C ILE A 220 -5.76 -6.83 -16.68
N ALA A 221 -5.92 -7.62 -15.63
CA ALA A 221 -4.88 -8.51 -15.12
C ALA A 221 -4.42 -9.53 -16.17
N GLU A 222 -5.36 -10.02 -17.01
CA GLU A 222 -5.07 -10.91 -18.15
C GLU A 222 -4.24 -10.26 -19.26
N LYS A 223 -4.10 -8.94 -19.29
CA LYS A 223 -3.34 -8.21 -20.32
C LYS A 223 -1.92 -7.84 -19.89
N CYS A 224 -1.66 -7.73 -18.58
CA CYS A 224 -0.45 -7.14 -18.05
C CYS A 224 0.46 -8.19 -17.41
N TYR A 225 1.76 -8.17 -17.77
CA TYR A 225 2.78 -8.91 -17.03
C TYR A 225 3.25 -8.15 -15.79
N TYR A 226 3.19 -6.82 -15.79
CA TYR A 226 3.78 -6.00 -14.75
C TYR A 226 2.80 -5.00 -14.15
N LEU A 227 2.96 -4.78 -12.85
CA LEU A 227 2.42 -3.61 -12.15
C LEU A 227 3.57 -2.65 -11.87
N LEU A 228 3.38 -1.37 -12.14
CA LEU A 228 4.37 -0.32 -11.84
C LEU A 228 3.94 0.48 -10.61
N LEU A 229 4.84 0.61 -9.64
CA LEU A 229 4.61 1.38 -8.42
C LEU A 229 5.91 2.09 -7.97
N PRO A 230 6.35 3.14 -8.68
CA PRO A 230 7.52 3.93 -8.31
C PRO A 230 7.20 4.96 -7.21
N SER A 231 6.46 4.55 -6.17
CA SER A 231 6.10 5.40 -5.04
C SER A 231 7.31 5.77 -4.20
N CYS A 232 7.44 7.03 -3.83
CA CYS A 232 8.55 7.47 -2.99
C CYS A 232 8.49 6.93 -1.56
N SER A 233 7.29 6.68 -1.02
CA SER A 233 7.11 6.09 0.30
C SER A 233 5.85 5.23 0.33
N GLU A 234 6.01 3.96 0.70
CA GLU A 234 4.91 2.98 0.91
C GLU A 234 5.29 2.03 2.05
N SER A 235 4.29 1.46 2.70
CA SER A 235 4.36 0.14 3.33
C SER A 235 4.11 -0.92 2.26
N PRO A 236 4.16 -2.24 2.54
CA PRO A 236 3.78 -3.25 1.57
C PRO A 236 2.45 -2.91 0.92
N SER A 237 2.49 -2.65 -0.37
CA SER A 237 1.33 -2.16 -1.11
C SER A 237 0.32 -3.28 -1.35
N THR A 238 -0.91 -3.11 -0.89
CA THR A 238 -2.00 -4.06 -1.17
C THR A 238 -2.28 -4.19 -2.66
N SER A 239 -2.00 -3.15 -3.47
CA SER A 239 -2.10 -3.23 -4.93
C SER A 239 -1.03 -4.13 -5.55
N ALA A 240 0.20 -4.08 -5.02
CA ALA A 240 1.29 -4.96 -5.47
C ALA A 240 1.04 -6.42 -5.04
N LEU A 241 0.60 -6.66 -3.80
CA LEU A 241 0.24 -8.00 -3.33
C LEU A 241 -0.96 -8.57 -4.11
N THR A 242 -1.94 -7.73 -4.45
CA THR A 242 -3.05 -8.12 -5.31
C THR A 242 -2.57 -8.49 -6.71
N ALA A 243 -1.61 -7.74 -7.27
CA ALA A 243 -0.99 -8.06 -8.56
C ALA A 243 -0.30 -9.43 -8.52
N LEU A 244 0.50 -9.72 -7.48
CA LEU A 244 1.11 -11.05 -7.29
C LEU A 244 0.06 -12.16 -7.33
N ARG A 245 -1.05 -12.02 -6.60
CA ARG A 245 -2.15 -12.99 -6.60
C ARG A 245 -2.87 -13.17 -7.94
N HIS A 246 -2.56 -12.32 -8.93
CA HIS A 246 -3.05 -12.42 -10.31
C HIS A 246 -1.93 -12.75 -11.31
N GLY A 247 -0.78 -13.24 -10.82
CA GLY A 247 0.36 -13.59 -11.68
C GLY A 247 0.93 -12.39 -12.44
N ILE A 248 0.81 -11.19 -11.85
CA ILE A 248 1.41 -9.95 -12.33
C ILE A 248 2.62 -9.66 -11.45
N ILE A 249 3.77 -9.40 -12.06
CA ILE A 249 5.02 -9.15 -11.36
C ILE A 249 5.09 -7.65 -11.01
N PRO A 250 5.09 -7.26 -9.73
CA PRO A 250 5.24 -5.86 -9.35
C PRO A 250 6.67 -5.37 -9.61
N ILE A 251 6.78 -4.14 -10.11
CA ILE A 251 8.03 -3.36 -10.11
C ILE A 251 7.82 -2.22 -9.13
N VAL A 252 8.44 -2.29 -7.97
CA VAL A 252 8.22 -1.39 -6.83
C VAL A 252 9.51 -0.68 -6.45
N MET A 253 9.41 0.44 -5.73
CA MET A 253 10.58 1.13 -5.20
C MET A 253 11.22 0.32 -4.07
N LYS A 254 12.54 0.20 -4.05
CA LYS A 254 13.29 -0.35 -2.92
C LYS A 254 13.01 0.43 -1.63
N GLY A 255 13.04 -0.26 -0.50
CA GLY A 255 12.80 0.33 0.82
C GLY A 255 11.34 0.63 1.12
N ASN A 256 10.39 0.08 0.34
CA ASN A 256 8.95 0.20 0.57
C ASN A 256 8.34 -1.06 1.23
N GLY A 257 9.15 -1.77 2.04
CA GLY A 257 8.69 -2.89 2.85
C GLY A 257 8.38 -4.18 2.08
N MET A 258 8.80 -4.26 0.81
CA MET A 258 8.61 -5.44 -0.06
C MET A 258 9.94 -6.07 -0.52
N ASP A 259 11.07 -5.60 0.00
CA ASP A 259 12.41 -6.00 -0.45
C ASP A 259 12.69 -7.49 -0.21
N GLU A 260 12.05 -8.10 0.77
CA GLU A 260 12.17 -9.53 1.09
C GLU A 260 11.43 -10.47 0.11
N LEU A 261 10.61 -9.90 -0.82
CA LEU A 261 9.93 -10.71 -1.85
C LEU A 261 10.88 -11.20 -2.95
N GLY A 262 12.11 -10.71 -2.99
CA GLY A 262 13.16 -11.24 -3.86
C GLY A 262 12.72 -11.36 -5.32
N ASP A 263 12.79 -12.58 -5.86
CA ASP A 263 12.48 -12.87 -7.27
C ASP A 263 10.99 -12.76 -7.64
N TYR A 264 10.08 -12.60 -6.67
CA TYR A 264 8.66 -12.37 -6.95
C TYR A 264 8.35 -10.93 -7.33
N CYS A 265 9.29 -9.99 -7.07
CA CYS A 265 9.19 -8.58 -7.45
C CYS A 265 10.42 -8.16 -8.26
N ARG A 266 10.30 -7.03 -8.93
CA ARG A 266 11.43 -6.26 -9.47
C ARG A 266 11.48 -4.94 -8.75
N TYR A 267 12.62 -4.24 -8.81
CA TYR A 267 12.81 -3.06 -8.00
C TYR A 267 13.32 -1.89 -8.84
N PHE A 268 12.69 -0.73 -8.65
CA PHE A 268 13.31 0.54 -9.01
C PHE A 268 14.36 0.90 -7.95
N GLU A 269 15.56 1.24 -8.37
CA GLU A 269 16.64 1.65 -7.45
C GLU A 269 16.38 3.05 -6.87
N ASP A 270 15.82 3.93 -7.69
CA ASP A 270 15.43 5.29 -7.33
C ASP A 270 14.26 5.78 -8.21
N TYR A 271 13.76 6.97 -7.92
CA TYR A 271 12.64 7.59 -8.65
C TYR A 271 13.09 8.52 -9.80
N HIS A 272 14.35 8.48 -10.21
CA HIS A 272 14.78 9.26 -11.38
C HIS A 272 14.26 8.64 -12.68
N MET A 273 13.86 9.50 -13.61
CA MET A 273 13.21 9.06 -14.84
C MET A 273 14.06 8.05 -15.63
N ASP A 274 15.35 8.31 -15.78
CA ASP A 274 16.26 7.44 -16.56
C ASP A 274 16.41 6.06 -15.89
N SER A 275 16.44 6.00 -14.55
CA SER A 275 16.50 4.75 -13.78
C SER A 275 15.21 3.94 -13.93
N ILE A 276 14.05 4.61 -13.85
CA ILE A 276 12.74 3.98 -14.06
C ILE A 276 12.60 3.48 -15.51
N GLU A 277 12.98 4.29 -16.50
CA GLU A 277 12.96 3.92 -17.92
C GLU A 277 13.84 2.70 -18.21
N GLN A 278 15.05 2.67 -17.66
CA GLN A 278 15.96 1.54 -17.78
C GLN A 278 15.33 0.27 -17.20
N THR A 279 14.79 0.33 -15.98
CA THR A 279 14.16 -0.83 -15.32
C THR A 279 12.97 -1.37 -16.12
N ILE A 280 12.14 -0.50 -16.68
CA ILE A 280 11.00 -0.90 -17.52
C ILE A 280 11.51 -1.52 -18.82
N THR A 281 12.52 -0.95 -19.46
CA THR A 281 13.12 -1.46 -20.70
C THR A 281 13.71 -2.87 -20.47
N GLU A 282 14.45 -3.07 -19.38
CA GLU A 282 14.98 -4.37 -19.01
C GLU A 282 13.87 -5.39 -18.76
N ALA A 283 12.78 -4.97 -18.11
CA ALA A 283 11.62 -5.84 -17.87
C ALA A 283 10.95 -6.29 -19.18
N VAL A 284 10.81 -5.41 -20.16
CA VAL A 284 10.25 -5.75 -21.49
C VAL A 284 11.14 -6.74 -22.25
N CYS A 285 12.46 -6.70 -22.03
CA CYS A 285 13.41 -7.59 -22.71
C CYS A 285 13.46 -9.01 -22.14
N VAL A 286 12.85 -9.28 -20.96
CA VAL A 286 12.83 -10.62 -20.35
C VAL A 286 12.11 -11.61 -21.25
N ASP A 287 12.64 -12.84 -21.30
CA ASP A 287 12.02 -13.93 -22.04
C ASP A 287 10.59 -14.24 -21.51
N GLU A 288 9.67 -14.51 -22.42
CA GLU A 288 8.27 -14.72 -22.05
C GLU A 288 8.04 -15.99 -21.21
N GLU A 289 8.81 -17.05 -21.48
CA GLU A 289 8.72 -18.27 -20.69
C GLU A 289 9.18 -18.04 -19.26
N VAL A 290 10.23 -17.23 -19.07
CA VAL A 290 10.73 -16.82 -17.76
C VAL A 290 9.67 -16.00 -17.01
N LEU A 291 9.00 -15.07 -17.70
CA LEU A 291 7.93 -14.27 -17.09
C LEU A 291 6.72 -15.11 -16.68
N GLN A 292 6.34 -16.10 -17.51
CA GLN A 292 5.26 -17.01 -17.17
C GLN A 292 5.60 -17.87 -15.95
N GLN A 293 6.82 -18.36 -15.85
CA GLN A 293 7.29 -19.11 -14.67
C GLN A 293 7.30 -18.21 -13.42
N GLN A 294 7.86 -16.99 -13.53
CA GLN A 294 7.86 -16.00 -12.45
C GLN A 294 6.44 -15.65 -11.99
N GLY A 295 5.53 -15.37 -12.93
CA GLY A 295 4.14 -15.02 -12.62
C GLY A 295 3.38 -16.15 -11.91
N ARG A 296 3.60 -17.42 -12.31
CA ARG A 296 3.03 -18.60 -11.61
C ARG A 296 3.58 -18.71 -10.19
N ALA A 297 4.89 -18.69 -10.05
CA ALA A 297 5.55 -18.81 -8.73
C ALA A 297 5.14 -17.67 -7.79
N ALA A 298 5.05 -16.44 -8.32
CA ALA A 298 4.59 -15.28 -7.56
C ALA A 298 3.14 -15.41 -7.09
N MET A 299 2.26 -15.93 -7.96
CA MET A 299 0.87 -16.16 -7.61
C MET A 299 0.72 -17.26 -6.55
N GLU A 300 1.41 -18.39 -6.72
CA GLU A 300 1.39 -19.50 -5.76
C GLU A 300 1.88 -19.02 -4.38
N TYR A 301 3.01 -18.33 -4.34
CA TYR A 301 3.55 -17.75 -3.11
C TYR A 301 2.57 -16.78 -2.45
N ALA A 302 1.97 -15.87 -3.23
CA ALA A 302 1.04 -14.88 -2.69
C ALA A 302 -0.30 -15.50 -2.24
N ASP A 303 -0.75 -16.59 -2.88
CA ASP A 303 -1.93 -17.34 -2.46
C ASP A 303 -1.70 -18.12 -1.15
N GLU A 304 -0.44 -18.44 -0.81
CA GLU A 304 -0.06 -19.08 0.46
C GLU A 304 0.18 -18.08 1.60
N HIS A 305 0.57 -16.82 1.30
CA HIS A 305 1.11 -15.92 2.33
C HIS A 305 0.36 -14.61 2.52
N TYR A 306 -0.51 -14.21 1.57
CA TYR A 306 -1.17 -12.90 1.61
C TYR A 306 -2.69 -12.99 1.52
N THR A 307 -3.25 -14.08 2.04
CA THR A 307 -4.70 -14.21 2.15
C THR A 307 -5.25 -13.47 3.37
N LEU A 308 -6.56 -13.29 3.39
CA LEU A 308 -7.23 -12.75 4.57
C LEU A 308 -7.12 -13.68 5.77
N ALA A 309 -6.96 -15.00 5.55
CA ALA A 309 -6.73 -15.99 6.60
C ALA A 309 -5.36 -15.80 7.26
N ASP A 310 -4.31 -15.59 6.44
CA ASP A 310 -2.94 -15.34 6.94
C ASP A 310 -2.87 -14.05 7.74
N TYR A 311 -3.50 -12.98 7.24
CA TYR A 311 -3.62 -11.73 7.98
C TYR A 311 -4.28 -11.96 9.35
N THR A 312 -5.38 -12.74 9.38
CA THR A 312 -6.12 -13.04 10.61
C THR A 312 -5.25 -13.78 11.62
N GLU A 313 -4.46 -14.77 11.17
CA GLU A 313 -3.58 -15.54 12.04
C GLU A 313 -2.43 -14.69 12.61
N GLN A 314 -1.83 -13.85 11.77
CA GLN A 314 -0.82 -12.90 12.22
C GLN A 314 -1.39 -11.95 13.29
N MET A 315 -2.57 -11.36 13.02
CA MET A 315 -3.25 -10.48 14.00
C MET A 315 -3.62 -11.23 15.29
N ARG A 316 -4.08 -12.48 15.20
CA ARG A 316 -4.36 -13.31 16.38
C ARG A 316 -3.10 -13.51 17.21
N THR A 317 -1.98 -13.84 16.59
CA THR A 317 -0.71 -14.02 17.26
C THR A 317 -0.26 -12.75 17.99
N VAL A 318 -0.32 -11.61 17.31
CA VAL A 318 0.10 -10.32 17.88
C VAL A 318 -0.84 -9.90 19.01
N MET A 319 -2.16 -9.97 18.81
CA MET A 319 -3.14 -9.57 19.82
C MET A 319 -3.11 -10.48 21.05
N SER A 320 -2.93 -11.79 20.87
CA SER A 320 -2.76 -12.73 22.01
C SER A 320 -1.54 -12.37 22.86
N LYS A 321 -0.40 -12.06 22.22
CA LYS A 321 0.83 -11.62 22.92
C LYS A 321 0.60 -10.34 23.73
N ILE A 322 -0.18 -9.40 23.18
CA ILE A 322 -0.46 -8.12 23.84
C ILE A 322 -1.39 -8.33 25.05
N THR A 323 -2.44 -9.12 24.90
CA THR A 323 -3.49 -9.25 25.91
C THR A 323 -3.11 -10.20 27.05
N VAL A 324 -2.33 -11.27 26.78
CA VAL A 324 -1.86 -12.23 27.81
C VAL A 324 -0.66 -11.71 28.60
N GLY A 325 0.19 -10.90 27.98
CA GLY A 325 1.38 -10.31 28.64
C GLY A 325 1.07 -9.18 29.63
N SER A 326 -0.21 -8.83 29.82
CA SER A 326 -0.68 -7.75 30.71
C SER A 326 -1.29 -8.26 32.02
N CYS A 327 -1.19 -9.59 32.31
CA CYS A 327 -1.63 -10.22 33.58
C CYS A 327 -0.49 -10.37 34.58
#